data_0e546ec8c4097bfc30afbe00e8c33878
#
_entry.id   0e546ec8c4097bfc30afbe00e8c33878
#
_cell.length_a   1.000
_cell.length_b   1.000
_cell.length_c   1.000
_cell.angle_alpha   90.00
_cell.angle_beta   90.00
_cell.angle_gamma   90.00
#
_symmetry.space_group_name_H-M   'P 1'
#
loop_
_entity.id
_entity.type
_entity.pdbx_description
1 polymer ?
#
loop_
_entity_poly.entity_id
_entity_poly.type
_entity_poly.pdbx_seq_one_letter_code
_entity_poly.pdbx_strand_id
1 'polypeptide(L)'
;MTTNSILRALRVALFALAGLGSLASLAALATTDGALAQDRGTLDPKPLPPLANPSSPVTPARELFGRAQAAAPLHPDPIGFYSRGCLAGGEPLPINGPHWQVMRLSRNRNWGHPNLIAFLKHFSSKAARESGWPGLLIGDLSQPRGGPMLNGHASHQIGLDADIWLTPMPNRELTR
;
A
#
# COMPACT_ATOMS: atom_id res chain seq x y z
N MET A 1 75.40 2.49 -13.90
CA MET A 1 73.98 2.46 -13.64
C MET A 1 73.42 3.86 -13.95
N THR A 2 72.70 4.01 -15.00
CA THR A 2 72.26 5.32 -15.51
C THR A 2 71.02 5.81 -14.77
N THR A 3 71.01 7.09 -14.50
CA THR A 3 69.89 7.84 -13.79
C THR A 3 68.50 7.52 -14.28
N ASN A 4 68.34 7.04 -15.50
CA ASN A 4 67.06 6.65 -16.10
C ASN A 4 66.41 5.37 -15.51
N SER A 5 67.19 4.49 -14.90
CA SER A 5 66.67 3.24 -14.27
C SER A 5 66.02 3.49 -12.92
N ILE A 6 66.50 4.48 -12.16
CA ILE A 6 65.96 4.87 -10.85
C ILE A 6 64.63 5.60 -11.00
N LEU A 7 64.54 6.46 -12.01
CA LEU A 7 63.28 7.19 -12.30
C LEU A 7 62.16 6.29 -12.83
N ARG A 8 62.48 5.20 -13.54
CA ARG A 8 61.47 4.20 -13.95
C ARG A 8 60.96 3.36 -12.79
N ALA A 9 61.85 2.99 -11.85
CA ALA A 9 61.45 2.23 -10.65
C ALA A 9 60.52 3.07 -9.72
N LEU A 10 60.80 4.37 -9.58
CA LEU A 10 59.98 5.27 -8.77
C LEU A 10 58.57 5.52 -9.38
N ARG A 11 58.47 5.56 -10.72
CA ARG A 11 57.18 5.76 -11.40
C ARG A 11 56.26 4.52 -11.31
N VAL A 12 56.83 3.32 -11.31
CA VAL A 12 56.04 2.08 -11.17
C VAL A 12 55.56 1.89 -9.74
N ALA A 13 56.32 2.32 -8.72
CA ALA A 13 55.90 2.25 -7.32
C ALA A 13 54.79 3.24 -6.98
N LEU A 14 54.73 4.43 -7.62
CA LEU A 14 53.65 5.41 -7.38
C LEU A 14 52.30 4.99 -8.01
N PHE A 15 52.33 4.24 -9.14
CA PHE A 15 51.10 3.75 -9.74
C PHE A 15 50.49 2.54 -9.01
N ALA A 16 51.31 1.76 -8.32
CA ALA A 16 50.84 0.62 -7.54
C ALA A 16 50.14 1.02 -6.23
N LEU A 17 50.51 2.17 -5.63
CA LEU A 17 49.81 2.69 -4.42
C LEU A 17 48.48 3.41 -4.72
N ALA A 18 48.31 3.94 -5.93
CA ALA A 18 47.06 4.59 -6.31
C ALA A 18 45.92 3.59 -6.66
N GLY A 19 46.26 2.35 -6.99
CA GLY A 19 45.30 1.29 -7.35
C GLY A 19 44.63 0.59 -6.17
N LEU A 20 45.23 0.62 -4.98
CA LEU A 20 44.69 -0.04 -3.79
C LEU A 20 43.73 0.82 -2.96
N GLY A 21 43.70 2.12 -3.19
CA GLY A 21 42.78 3.04 -2.50
C GLY A 21 41.37 3.10 -3.09
N SER A 22 41.17 2.66 -4.33
CA SER A 22 39.90 2.80 -5.03
C SER A 22 38.96 1.60 -4.89
N LEU A 23 39.45 0.46 -4.37
CA LEU A 23 38.61 -0.74 -4.19
C LEU A 23 37.91 -0.83 -2.82
N ALA A 24 38.33 -0.01 -1.86
CA ALA A 24 37.71 0.02 -0.54
C ALA A 24 36.48 0.94 -0.46
N SER A 25 36.26 1.81 -1.45
CA SER A 25 35.15 2.79 -1.44
C SER A 25 33.89 2.33 -2.19
N LEU A 26 33.92 1.18 -2.86
CA LEU A 26 32.72 0.63 -3.56
C LEU A 26 31.95 -0.40 -2.74
N ALA A 27 32.42 -0.78 -1.55
CA ALA A 27 31.73 -1.77 -0.72
C ALA A 27 30.74 -1.15 0.29
N ALA A 28 30.60 0.18 0.34
CA ALA A 28 29.74 0.86 1.32
C ALA A 28 28.43 1.42 0.74
N LEU A 29 28.07 1.05 -0.50
CA LEU A 29 26.82 1.45 -1.15
C LEU A 29 25.81 0.30 -1.27
N ALA A 30 26.06 -0.80 -0.58
CA ALA A 30 25.09 -1.87 -0.48
C ALA A 30 24.38 -1.77 0.87
N THR A 31 23.06 -1.65 0.80
CA THR A 31 22.09 -1.79 1.89
C THR A 31 21.78 -0.56 2.71
N THR A 32 21.16 0.44 2.11
CA THR A 32 20.08 1.14 2.77
C THR A 32 18.75 0.66 2.20
N ASP A 33 18.49 -0.64 2.19
CA ASP A 33 17.17 -1.19 2.25
C ASP A 33 16.60 -1.01 3.68
N GLY A 34 16.74 0.19 4.20
CA GLY A 34 15.83 0.71 5.18
C GLY A 34 14.51 1.05 4.48
N ALA A 35 13.92 0.08 3.78
CA ALA A 35 12.52 0.13 3.49
C ALA A 35 11.85 0.36 4.84
N LEU A 36 11.39 1.58 5.08
CA LEU A 36 10.52 1.89 6.21
C LEU A 36 9.51 0.75 6.24
N ALA A 37 9.54 -0.05 7.29
CA ALA A 37 8.61 -1.16 7.45
C ALA A 37 7.22 -0.53 7.41
N GLN A 38 6.58 -0.63 6.25
CA GLN A 38 5.26 -0.04 6.08
C GLN A 38 4.32 -0.95 6.83
N ASP A 39 3.91 -0.50 8.01
CA ASP A 39 2.93 -1.18 8.81
C ASP A 39 1.62 -1.28 8.03
N ARG A 40 1.24 -2.50 7.68
CA ARG A 40 -0.05 -2.80 7.05
C ARG A 40 -1.21 -2.70 8.03
N GLY A 41 -0.95 -2.63 9.32
CA GLY A 41 -1.95 -2.71 10.39
C GLY A 41 -2.44 -4.14 10.65
N THR A 42 -3.15 -4.31 11.73
CA THR A 42 -3.74 -5.60 12.12
C THR A 42 -5.06 -5.86 11.41
N LEU A 43 -5.37 -7.15 11.16
CA LEU A 43 -6.69 -7.59 10.68
C LEU A 43 -7.76 -7.57 11.77
N ASP A 44 -7.35 -7.64 13.03
CA ASP A 44 -8.24 -7.67 14.17
C ASP A 44 -8.11 -6.36 14.98
N PRO A 45 -8.56 -5.22 14.41
CA PRO A 45 -8.52 -3.96 15.13
C PRO A 45 -9.45 -4.04 16.36
N LYS A 46 -9.07 -3.34 17.43
CA LYS A 46 -9.92 -3.27 18.61
C LYS A 46 -11.29 -2.71 18.23
N PRO A 47 -12.39 -3.42 18.53
CA PRO A 47 -13.72 -2.95 18.21
C PRO A 47 -14.00 -1.59 18.83
N LEU A 48 -14.71 -0.75 18.10
CA LEU A 48 -15.23 0.49 18.64
C LEU A 48 -16.30 0.19 19.70
N PRO A 49 -16.38 0.99 20.78
CA PRO A 49 -17.44 0.80 21.77
C PRO A 49 -18.82 0.92 21.13
N PRO A 50 -19.80 0.13 21.60
CA PRO A 50 -21.16 0.22 21.08
C PRO A 50 -21.74 1.62 21.30
N LEU A 51 -22.60 2.04 20.38
CA LEU A 51 -23.32 3.29 20.55
C LEU A 51 -24.41 3.12 21.61
N ALA A 52 -24.54 4.09 22.48
CA ALA A 52 -25.57 4.09 23.52
C ALA A 52 -26.99 4.09 22.93
N ASN A 53 -27.20 4.82 21.84
CA ASN A 53 -28.47 4.85 21.11
C ASN A 53 -28.23 4.90 19.58
N PRO A 54 -28.03 3.74 18.92
CA PRO A 54 -27.78 3.70 17.48
C PRO A 54 -28.99 4.16 16.64
N SER A 55 -30.20 4.11 17.19
CA SER A 55 -31.43 4.52 16.50
C SER A 55 -31.77 6.00 16.67
N SER A 56 -30.95 6.74 17.40
CA SER A 56 -31.15 8.16 17.59
C SER A 56 -31.05 8.93 16.26
N PRO A 57 -31.98 9.78 15.88
CA PRO A 57 -31.94 10.56 14.65
C PRO A 57 -30.78 11.58 14.62
N VAL A 58 -30.18 11.87 15.76
CA VAL A 58 -29.02 12.76 15.87
C VAL A 58 -27.68 12.02 15.85
N THR A 59 -27.67 10.68 15.79
CA THR A 59 -26.43 9.91 15.65
C THR A 59 -25.82 10.19 14.28
N PRO A 60 -24.58 10.69 14.21
CA PRO A 60 -23.94 10.96 12.93
C PRO A 60 -23.80 9.67 12.10
N ALA A 61 -24.13 9.73 10.82
CA ALA A 61 -24.09 8.57 9.92
C ALA A 61 -22.71 7.87 9.94
N ARG A 62 -21.59 8.63 10.02
CA ARG A 62 -20.23 8.07 10.13
C ARG A 62 -20.05 7.12 11.32
N GLU A 63 -20.77 7.33 12.41
CA GLU A 63 -20.71 6.48 13.60
C GLU A 63 -21.36 5.12 13.35
N LEU A 64 -22.39 5.08 12.51
CA LEU A 64 -23.09 3.85 12.13
C LEU A 64 -22.30 3.09 11.05
N PHE A 65 -21.92 3.78 9.98
CA PHE A 65 -21.17 3.18 8.87
C PHE A 65 -19.77 2.68 9.29
N GLY A 66 -19.05 3.46 10.10
CA GLY A 66 -17.71 3.11 10.56
C GLY A 66 -17.65 1.91 11.52
N ARG A 67 -18.78 1.44 12.05
CA ARG A 67 -18.89 0.24 12.90
C ARG A 67 -19.33 -1.01 12.13
N ALA A 68 -19.70 -0.88 10.87
CA ALA A 68 -20.06 -2.02 10.06
C ALA A 68 -18.85 -2.94 9.84
N GLN A 69 -18.97 -4.22 10.20
CA GLN A 69 -17.92 -5.20 10.04
C GLN A 69 -18.11 -6.07 8.78
N ALA A 70 -19.29 -6.03 8.18
CA ALA A 70 -19.66 -6.78 6.99
C ALA A 70 -20.54 -5.96 6.07
N ALA A 71 -20.55 -6.32 4.79
CA ALA A 71 -21.47 -5.74 3.81
C ALA A 71 -22.93 -5.96 4.21
N ALA A 72 -23.80 -5.08 3.72
CA ALA A 72 -25.24 -5.36 3.76
C ALA A 72 -25.55 -6.56 2.85
N PRO A 73 -26.40 -7.53 3.28
CA PRO A 73 -26.76 -8.69 2.46
C PRO A 73 -27.79 -8.29 1.38
N LEU A 74 -27.38 -7.41 0.50
CA LEU A 74 -28.19 -6.84 -0.58
C LEU A 74 -27.49 -7.04 -1.91
N HIS A 75 -28.22 -6.84 -3.01
CA HIS A 75 -27.61 -6.78 -4.34
C HIS A 75 -26.59 -5.61 -4.40
N PRO A 76 -25.46 -5.78 -5.09
CA PRO A 76 -24.48 -4.71 -5.25
C PRO A 76 -25.08 -3.46 -5.90
N ASP A 77 -25.03 -2.34 -5.18
CA ASP A 77 -25.53 -1.05 -5.66
C ASP A 77 -24.76 0.12 -5.02
N PRO A 78 -24.08 0.96 -5.84
CA PRO A 78 -23.44 2.18 -5.39
C PRO A 78 -24.48 3.31 -5.34
N ILE A 79 -24.93 3.66 -4.15
CA ILE A 79 -26.03 4.62 -3.91
C ILE A 79 -25.45 6.01 -3.66
N GLY A 80 -25.88 7.00 -4.42
CA GLY A 80 -25.53 8.40 -4.23
C GLY A 80 -24.26 8.82 -4.97
N PHE A 81 -23.37 9.58 -4.31
CA PHE A 81 -22.17 10.17 -4.90
C PHE A 81 -20.91 9.77 -4.11
N TYR A 82 -19.73 9.81 -4.72
CA TYR A 82 -18.49 9.29 -4.13
C TYR A 82 -18.17 9.86 -2.74
N SER A 83 -18.61 11.08 -2.42
CA SER A 83 -18.43 11.76 -1.14
C SER A 83 -19.74 11.98 -0.35
N ARG A 84 -20.85 11.48 -0.85
CA ARG A 84 -22.17 11.56 -0.22
C ARG A 84 -23.02 10.39 -0.67
N GLY A 85 -22.66 9.20 -0.23
CA GLY A 85 -23.31 7.97 -0.67
C GLY A 85 -23.11 6.82 0.30
N CYS A 86 -23.46 5.63 -0.15
CA CYS A 86 -23.20 4.37 0.54
C CYS A 86 -23.12 3.23 -0.47
N LEU A 87 -22.75 2.04 0.00
CA LEU A 87 -22.59 0.83 -0.80
C LEU A 87 -23.47 -0.28 -0.24
N ALA A 88 -24.39 -0.78 -1.04
CA ALA A 88 -25.05 -2.05 -0.79
C ALA A 88 -24.23 -3.20 -1.39
N GLY A 89 -24.27 -4.40 -0.81
CA GLY A 89 -23.69 -5.62 -1.36
C GLY A 89 -22.20 -5.53 -1.73
N GLY A 90 -21.42 -4.78 -0.95
CA GLY A 90 -19.97 -4.67 -1.20
C GLY A 90 -19.23 -5.98 -1.03
N GLU A 91 -18.11 -6.14 -1.73
CA GLU A 91 -17.18 -7.28 -1.62
C GLU A 91 -15.82 -6.84 -1.11
N PRO A 92 -15.13 -7.66 -0.31
CA PRO A 92 -13.77 -7.35 0.10
C PRO A 92 -12.77 -7.71 -1.00
N LEU A 93 -11.82 -6.82 -1.29
CA LEU A 93 -10.62 -7.19 -2.00
C LEU A 93 -9.78 -8.10 -1.07
N PRO A 94 -9.37 -9.31 -1.50
CA PRO A 94 -8.44 -10.13 -0.73
C PRO A 94 -7.21 -9.35 -0.36
N ILE A 95 -6.76 -9.47 0.90
CA ILE A 95 -5.64 -8.66 1.42
C ILE A 95 -4.32 -8.90 0.70
N ASN A 96 -4.16 -10.07 0.10
CA ASN A 96 -3.03 -10.45 -0.75
C ASN A 96 -3.54 -11.03 -2.06
N GLY A 97 -2.80 -10.75 -3.12
CA GLY A 97 -2.97 -11.37 -4.42
C GLY A 97 -1.63 -11.45 -5.16
N PRO A 98 -1.62 -12.06 -6.36
CA PRO A 98 -0.38 -12.25 -7.10
C PRO A 98 0.36 -10.94 -7.39
N HIS A 99 -0.38 -9.85 -7.57
CA HIS A 99 0.15 -8.55 -7.97
C HIS A 99 -0.41 -7.39 -7.14
N TRP A 100 -0.89 -7.65 -5.94
CA TRP A 100 -1.30 -6.59 -5.00
C TRP A 100 -1.17 -7.03 -3.55
N GLN A 101 -1.02 -6.06 -2.68
CA GLN A 101 -1.21 -6.19 -1.24
C GLN A 101 -2.01 -5.00 -0.74
N VAL A 102 -3.03 -5.26 0.08
CA VAL A 102 -3.83 -4.21 0.72
C VAL A 102 -3.06 -3.62 1.89
N MET A 103 -3.09 -2.30 2.02
CA MET A 103 -2.46 -1.54 3.09
C MET A 103 -3.48 -1.10 4.14
N ARG A 104 -2.99 -0.72 5.33
CA ARG A 104 -3.82 -0.17 6.42
C ARG A 104 -4.97 -1.09 6.84
N LEU A 105 -4.68 -2.38 7.00
CA LEU A 105 -5.67 -3.44 7.27
C LEU A 105 -6.57 -3.14 8.49
N SER A 106 -6.04 -2.47 9.52
CA SER A 106 -6.79 -2.08 10.71
C SER A 106 -7.98 -1.15 10.46
N ARG A 107 -8.04 -0.54 9.28
CA ARG A 107 -9.15 0.35 8.91
C ARG A 107 -10.38 -0.39 8.40
N ASN A 108 -10.26 -1.68 8.03
CA ASN A 108 -11.31 -2.44 7.34
C ASN A 108 -11.88 -1.72 6.11
N ARG A 109 -10.99 -1.14 5.28
CA ARG A 109 -11.33 -0.33 4.10
C ARG A 109 -10.84 -0.96 2.80
N ASN A 110 -10.99 -2.25 2.68
CA ASN A 110 -10.70 -3.02 1.46
C ASN A 110 -11.97 -3.51 0.77
N TRP A 111 -13.09 -2.81 0.96
CA TRP A 111 -14.38 -3.17 0.38
C TRP A 111 -14.69 -2.32 -0.84
N GLY A 112 -15.42 -2.87 -1.79
CA GLY A 112 -15.82 -2.15 -3.00
C GLY A 112 -17.01 -2.80 -3.70
N HIS A 113 -17.53 -2.11 -4.68
CA HIS A 113 -18.47 -2.72 -5.62
C HIS A 113 -17.77 -3.87 -6.35
N PRO A 114 -18.41 -5.01 -6.63
CA PRO A 114 -17.78 -6.16 -7.29
C PRO A 114 -17.02 -5.81 -8.59
N ASN A 115 -17.53 -4.86 -9.37
CA ASN A 115 -16.86 -4.40 -10.57
C ASN A 115 -15.53 -3.69 -10.28
N LEU A 116 -15.43 -2.90 -9.20
CA LEU A 116 -14.17 -2.30 -8.76
C LEU A 116 -13.20 -3.39 -8.31
N ILE A 117 -13.68 -4.36 -7.53
CA ILE A 117 -12.83 -5.47 -7.05
C ILE A 117 -12.28 -6.29 -8.22
N ALA A 118 -13.11 -6.63 -9.22
CA ALA A 118 -12.67 -7.31 -10.44
C ALA A 118 -11.68 -6.45 -11.25
N PHE A 119 -11.97 -5.16 -11.39
CA PHE A 119 -11.08 -4.20 -12.06
C PHE A 119 -9.71 -4.14 -11.39
N LEU A 120 -9.63 -3.99 -10.07
CA LEU A 120 -8.36 -3.89 -9.34
C LEU A 120 -7.50 -5.14 -9.48
N LYS A 121 -8.11 -6.34 -9.44
CA LYS A 121 -7.42 -7.60 -9.68
C LYS A 121 -6.79 -7.65 -11.08
N HIS A 122 -7.56 -7.26 -12.10
CA HIS A 122 -7.07 -7.20 -13.48
C HIS A 122 -6.02 -6.09 -13.68
N PHE A 123 -6.30 -4.90 -13.17
CA PHE A 123 -5.42 -3.74 -13.27
C PHE A 123 -4.05 -3.99 -12.62
N SER A 124 -4.02 -4.58 -11.42
CA SER A 124 -2.77 -4.89 -10.73
C SER A 124 -1.89 -5.86 -11.54
N SER A 125 -2.51 -6.87 -12.17
CA SER A 125 -1.81 -7.79 -13.04
C SER A 125 -1.27 -7.11 -14.31
N LYS A 126 -2.05 -6.23 -14.92
CA LYS A 126 -1.62 -5.46 -16.08
C LYS A 126 -0.52 -4.47 -15.71
N ALA A 127 -0.69 -3.72 -14.63
CA ALA A 127 0.30 -2.77 -14.14
C ALA A 127 1.66 -3.44 -13.85
N ALA A 128 1.66 -4.63 -13.25
CA ALA A 128 2.88 -5.39 -12.99
C ALA A 128 3.64 -5.71 -14.30
N ARG A 129 2.92 -6.16 -15.33
CA ARG A 129 3.54 -6.47 -16.64
C ARG A 129 4.10 -5.24 -17.34
N GLU A 130 3.38 -4.13 -17.28
CA GLU A 130 3.76 -2.91 -18.02
C GLU A 130 4.86 -2.09 -17.31
N SER A 131 4.86 -2.07 -15.99
CA SER A 131 5.80 -1.26 -15.20
C SER A 131 7.07 -2.01 -14.78
N GLY A 132 7.06 -3.35 -14.83
CA GLY A 132 8.10 -4.19 -14.23
C GLY A 132 8.05 -4.24 -12.69
N TRP A 133 7.02 -3.67 -12.07
CA TRP A 133 6.80 -3.80 -10.62
C TRP A 133 6.26 -5.19 -10.28
N PRO A 134 6.57 -5.77 -9.11
CA PRO A 134 5.95 -7.02 -8.66
C PRO A 134 4.43 -6.91 -8.53
N GLY A 135 3.92 -5.72 -8.23
CA GLY A 135 2.52 -5.42 -8.05
C GLY A 135 2.29 -4.06 -7.41
N LEU A 136 1.06 -3.83 -6.99
CA LEU A 136 0.60 -2.58 -6.41
C LEU A 136 0.34 -2.70 -4.91
N LEU A 137 0.58 -1.64 -4.17
CA LEU A 137 0.10 -1.46 -2.81
C LEU A 137 -1.23 -0.70 -2.88
N ILE A 138 -2.32 -1.39 -2.55
CA ILE A 138 -3.68 -0.84 -2.58
C ILE A 138 -3.98 -0.22 -1.21
N GLY A 139 -4.29 1.05 -1.20
CA GLY A 139 -4.64 1.81 0.00
C GLY A 139 -6.11 1.66 0.41
N ASP A 140 -6.72 2.76 0.86
CA ASP A 140 -8.14 2.74 1.21
C ASP A 140 -9.01 2.56 -0.04
N LEU A 141 -9.96 1.66 0.04
CA LEU A 141 -11.19 1.58 -0.73
C LEU A 141 -12.33 2.05 0.18
N SER A 142 -13.50 1.50 -0.04
CA SER A 142 -14.64 1.71 0.86
C SER A 142 -14.55 0.84 2.13
N GLN A 143 -15.35 1.20 3.12
CA GLN A 143 -15.69 0.33 4.25
C GLN A 143 -16.86 -0.60 3.88
N PRO A 144 -17.22 -1.63 4.69
CA PRO A 144 -18.13 -2.71 4.28
C PRO A 144 -19.48 -2.28 3.69
N ARG A 145 -20.03 -1.16 4.15
CA ARG A 145 -21.32 -0.59 3.69
C ARG A 145 -21.16 0.77 3.02
N GLY A 146 -19.94 1.15 2.65
CA GLY A 146 -19.71 2.50 2.17
C GLY A 146 -20.00 3.56 3.23
N GLY A 147 -20.48 4.70 2.78
CA GLY A 147 -20.89 5.80 3.65
C GLY A 147 -19.74 6.61 4.24
N PRO A 148 -20.07 7.64 5.02
CA PRO A 148 -19.06 8.51 5.59
C PRO A 148 -18.20 7.77 6.62
N MET A 149 -16.91 8.02 6.57
CA MET A 149 -15.92 7.41 7.44
C MET A 149 -15.71 8.17 8.73
N LEU A 150 -15.30 7.50 9.82
CA LEU A 150 -15.00 8.13 11.10
C LEU A 150 -13.85 9.13 11.02
N ASN A 151 -12.88 8.84 10.16
CA ASN A 151 -11.71 9.68 9.93
C ASN A 151 -11.19 9.50 8.51
N GLY A 152 -10.34 10.42 8.04
CA GLY A 152 -9.70 10.37 6.74
C GLY A 152 -10.54 10.99 5.63
N HIS A 153 -10.66 10.27 4.54
CA HIS A 153 -11.19 10.78 3.28
C HIS A 153 -12.71 11.07 3.31
N ALA A 154 -13.13 12.05 2.52
CA ALA A 154 -14.53 12.25 2.20
C ALA A 154 -15.00 11.35 1.04
N SER A 155 -14.07 10.78 0.26
CA SER A 155 -14.31 9.86 -0.86
C SER A 155 -14.56 8.41 -0.42
N HIS A 156 -14.60 7.49 -1.35
CA HIS A 156 -14.76 6.03 -1.16
C HIS A 156 -16.14 5.59 -0.65
N GLN A 157 -17.12 6.49 -0.57
CA GLN A 157 -18.40 6.18 0.08
C GLN A 157 -19.27 5.21 -0.71
N ILE A 158 -19.11 5.13 -2.02
CA ILE A 158 -19.89 4.24 -2.89
C ILE A 158 -19.14 3.02 -3.40
N GLY A 159 -17.87 2.84 -2.99
CA GLY A 159 -17.08 1.67 -3.34
C GLY A 159 -16.68 1.57 -4.81
N LEU A 160 -16.47 2.70 -5.49
CA LEU A 160 -16.07 2.75 -6.90
C LEU A 160 -14.70 3.42 -7.13
N ASP A 161 -13.98 3.79 -6.08
CA ASP A 161 -12.66 4.39 -6.14
C ASP A 161 -11.70 3.73 -5.14
N ALA A 162 -10.41 3.85 -5.40
CA ALA A 162 -9.36 3.23 -4.62
C ALA A 162 -8.10 4.08 -4.63
N ASP A 163 -7.43 4.16 -3.48
CA ASP A 163 -6.10 4.73 -3.38
C ASP A 163 -5.04 3.71 -3.84
N ILE A 164 -4.11 4.13 -4.67
CA ILE A 164 -2.95 3.35 -5.06
C ILE A 164 -1.69 4.05 -4.56
N TRP A 165 -0.85 3.35 -3.84
CA TRP A 165 0.42 3.89 -3.39
C TRP A 165 1.43 3.91 -4.54
N LEU A 166 2.08 5.05 -4.77
CA LEU A 166 3.08 5.23 -5.82
C LEU A 166 4.44 4.66 -5.41
N THR A 167 4.44 3.42 -4.96
CA THR A 167 5.63 2.64 -4.62
C THR A 167 5.38 1.17 -4.98
N PRO A 168 6.39 0.47 -5.52
CA PRO A 168 6.23 -0.93 -5.91
C PRO A 168 5.92 -1.82 -4.71
N MET A 169 5.05 -2.80 -4.91
CA MET A 169 4.88 -3.89 -3.97
C MET A 169 6.20 -4.67 -3.86
N PRO A 170 6.69 -4.98 -2.66
CA PRO A 170 7.89 -5.82 -2.54
C PRO A 170 7.61 -7.27 -2.94
N ASN A 171 8.68 -8.01 -3.30
CA ASN A 171 8.62 -9.44 -3.64
C ASN A 171 8.41 -10.37 -2.41
N ARG A 172 7.83 -9.84 -1.37
CA ARG A 172 7.48 -10.57 -0.14
C ARG A 172 6.18 -10.07 0.42
N GLU A 173 5.50 -10.88 1.20
CA GLU A 173 4.36 -10.40 1.97
C GLU A 173 4.85 -9.41 3.05
N LEU A 174 4.20 -8.26 3.10
CA LEU A 174 4.44 -7.28 4.15
C LEU A 174 3.86 -7.78 5.47
N THR A 175 4.57 -7.54 6.55
CA THR A 175 4.14 -7.89 7.91
C THR A 175 2.88 -7.12 8.32
N ARG A 176 2.10 -7.72 9.18
CA ARG A 176 0.92 -7.16 9.82
C ARG A 176 1.28 -6.56 11.17
#